data_9845a1bdc561bac00d285237e4e9ee6f
#
_entry.id   9845a1bdc561bac00d285237e4e9ee6f
#
_cell.length_a   1.000
_cell.length_b   1.000
_cell.length_c   1.000
_cell.angle_alpha   90.00
_cell.angle_beta   90.00
_cell.angle_gamma   90.00
#
_symmetry.space_group_name_H-M   'P 1'
#
loop_
_entity.id
_entity.type
_entity.pdbx_description
1 polymer ?
#
loop_
_entity_poly.entity_id
_entity_poly.type
_entity_poly.pdbx_seq_one_letter_code
_entity_poly.pdbx_strand_id
1 'polypeptide(L)'
;MTFNRYTNNLIRDFTMKSFIATLITAAAFAAVGIAPAAAQTVNKAAHKTAMDKAKADYKVSKDKCDAMSGHAEDICEDEAKLVRAKAEHDAAMKFDNTGNNVMKARGNVIDAEYELAEEKCDAMKGDAEDKCEMQAKSTRDAARDANKAK
;
A
#
# COMPACT_ATOMS: atom_id res chain seq x y z
N MET A 1 -10.75 30.38 24.46
CA MET A 1 -9.63 30.33 25.41
C MET A 1 -9.57 28.94 26.00
N THR A 2 -8.35 28.34 26.09
CA THR A 2 -8.03 26.99 26.61
C THR A 2 -8.26 25.83 25.67
N PHE A 3 -7.48 25.79 24.60
CA PHE A 3 -7.07 24.56 23.92
C PHE A 3 -5.55 24.46 24.11
N ASN A 4 -5.07 23.53 24.85
CA ASN A 4 -3.74 22.96 24.76
C ASN A 4 -3.26 22.37 26.10
N ARG A 5 -3.52 21.09 26.34
CA ARG A 5 -2.83 20.39 27.45
C ARG A 5 -2.93 18.85 27.41
N TYR A 6 -3.01 18.22 26.25
CA TYR A 6 -3.09 16.73 26.22
C TYR A 6 -2.08 16.00 25.32
N THR A 7 -1.02 16.64 24.84
CA THR A 7 -0.05 15.99 23.95
C THR A 7 1.38 15.87 24.48
N ASN A 8 1.64 16.06 25.79
CA ASN A 8 3.01 16.08 26.29
C ASN A 8 3.37 15.00 27.33
N ASN A 9 2.68 13.85 27.40
CA ASN A 9 2.98 12.87 28.47
C ASN A 9 3.25 11.43 28.00
N LEU A 10 3.63 11.19 26.75
CA LEU A 10 3.93 9.83 26.27
C LEU A 10 5.38 9.62 25.76
N ILE A 11 6.29 10.54 25.99
CA ILE A 11 7.71 10.42 25.56
C ILE A 11 8.66 10.58 26.76
N ARG A 12 8.33 10.03 27.89
CA ARG A 12 9.25 9.99 29.03
C ARG A 12 9.03 8.71 29.81
N ASP A 13 9.59 7.59 29.37
CA ASP A 13 10.01 6.49 30.21
C ASP A 13 10.63 5.37 29.35
N PHE A 14 11.71 5.69 28.65
CA PHE A 14 12.67 4.70 28.23
C PHE A 14 14.01 5.02 28.89
N THR A 15 14.06 4.83 30.20
CA THR A 15 15.33 4.87 30.93
C THR A 15 16.19 3.66 30.56
N MET A 16 17.30 4.01 29.93
CA MET A 16 18.47 3.14 29.78
C MET A 16 18.82 2.45 31.09
N LYS A 17 18.80 1.14 31.10
CA LYS A 17 19.62 0.37 32.05
C LYS A 17 20.86 -0.16 31.32
N SER A 18 21.93 0.53 31.61
CA SER A 18 23.32 0.18 31.44
C SER A 18 23.58 -1.29 31.75
N PHE A 19 24.26 -2.00 30.83
CA PHE A 19 25.13 -3.12 31.20
C PHE A 19 26.49 -2.90 30.58
N ILE A 20 27.45 -2.83 31.49
CA ILE A 20 28.87 -2.57 31.35
C ILE A 20 29.59 -3.88 30.96
N ALA A 21 30.49 -3.72 30.02
CA ALA A 21 31.77 -4.40 29.83
C ALA A 21 31.81 -5.91 29.55
N THR A 22 32.36 -6.24 28.40
CA THR A 22 33.63 -7.01 28.36
C THR A 22 34.40 -6.69 27.08
N LEU A 23 35.61 -6.21 27.25
CA LEU A 23 36.67 -6.06 26.23
C LEU A 23 37.09 -7.45 25.77
N ILE A 24 37.00 -7.73 24.48
CA ILE A 24 37.85 -8.73 23.82
C ILE A 24 38.40 -8.09 22.56
N THR A 25 39.69 -7.82 22.60
CA THR A 25 40.54 -7.47 21.46
C THR A 25 40.74 -8.70 20.58
N ALA A 26 40.39 -8.63 19.31
CA ALA A 26 40.99 -9.49 18.28
C ALA A 26 40.86 -8.88 16.89
N ALA A 27 42.01 -8.57 16.32
CA ALA A 27 42.42 -8.69 14.92
C ALA A 27 41.55 -8.10 13.81
N ALA A 28 42.10 -7.06 13.20
CA ALA A 28 41.74 -6.54 11.89
C ALA A 28 41.78 -7.65 10.81
N PHE A 29 40.62 -7.97 10.27
CA PHE A 29 40.50 -8.43 8.89
C PHE A 29 39.67 -7.39 8.15
N ALA A 30 40.34 -6.57 7.36
CA ALA A 30 39.71 -5.78 6.32
C ALA A 30 39.24 -6.73 5.23
N ALA A 31 38.12 -7.41 5.48
CA ALA A 31 37.31 -7.98 4.43
C ALA A 31 36.56 -6.82 3.80
N VAL A 32 36.97 -6.43 2.59
CA VAL A 32 36.16 -5.65 1.68
C VAL A 32 34.91 -6.48 1.46
N GLY A 33 33.91 -6.25 2.31
CA GLY A 33 32.58 -6.85 2.19
C GLY A 33 31.91 -6.25 0.96
N ILE A 34 32.06 -6.95 -0.16
CA ILE A 34 31.08 -6.84 -1.24
C ILE A 34 29.77 -7.29 -0.59
N ALA A 35 28.96 -6.31 -0.15
CA ALA A 35 27.59 -6.60 0.25
C ALA A 35 26.97 -7.37 -0.93
N PRO A 36 26.46 -8.59 -0.75
CA PRO A 36 25.76 -9.24 -1.83
C PRO A 36 24.63 -8.32 -2.21
N ALA A 37 24.63 -7.84 -3.45
CA ALA A 37 23.46 -7.21 -4.03
C ALA A 37 22.32 -8.18 -3.73
N ALA A 38 21.33 -7.75 -2.95
CA ALA A 38 20.21 -8.60 -2.58
C ALA A 38 19.63 -9.13 -3.88
N ALA A 39 19.93 -10.40 -4.18
CA ALA A 39 19.44 -11.04 -5.38
C ALA A 39 17.92 -10.96 -5.30
N GLN A 40 17.30 -10.33 -6.29
CA GLN A 40 15.84 -10.25 -6.39
C GLN A 40 15.33 -11.69 -6.53
N THR A 41 14.96 -12.30 -5.42
CA THR A 41 14.52 -13.68 -5.38
C THR A 41 13.08 -13.74 -5.83
N VAL A 42 12.86 -14.05 -7.09
CA VAL A 42 11.52 -14.31 -7.62
C VAL A 42 11.04 -15.67 -7.10
N ASN A 43 10.09 -15.67 -6.18
CA ASN A 43 9.41 -16.88 -5.71
C ASN A 43 8.05 -17.01 -6.41
N LYS A 44 8.05 -17.57 -7.61
CA LYS A 44 6.83 -17.71 -8.44
C LYS A 44 5.71 -18.51 -7.76
N ALA A 45 6.04 -19.53 -6.98
CA ALA A 45 5.04 -20.33 -6.29
C ALA A 45 4.34 -19.53 -5.18
N ALA A 46 5.12 -18.84 -4.35
CA ALA A 46 4.57 -17.98 -3.31
C ALA A 46 3.80 -16.79 -3.89
N HIS A 47 4.31 -16.18 -4.98
CA HIS A 47 3.60 -15.12 -5.70
C HIS A 47 2.23 -15.61 -6.19
N LYS A 48 2.20 -16.77 -6.89
CA LYS A 48 0.94 -17.35 -7.36
C LYS A 48 -0.05 -17.61 -6.22
N THR A 49 0.41 -18.18 -5.12
CA THR A 49 -0.45 -18.44 -3.95
C THR A 49 -1.03 -17.16 -3.37
N ALA A 50 -0.24 -16.09 -3.28
CA ALA A 50 -0.71 -14.80 -2.79
C ALA A 50 -1.73 -14.16 -3.74
N MET A 51 -1.49 -14.26 -5.06
CA MET A 51 -2.43 -13.77 -6.08
C MET A 51 -3.76 -14.55 -6.07
N ASP A 52 -3.70 -15.87 -5.92
CA ASP A 52 -4.90 -16.72 -5.84
C ASP A 52 -5.71 -16.40 -4.58
N LYS A 53 -5.02 -16.13 -3.45
CA LYS A 53 -5.67 -15.68 -2.22
C LYS A 53 -6.35 -14.32 -2.40
N ALA A 54 -5.68 -13.34 -2.98
CA ALA A 54 -6.24 -12.01 -3.23
C ALA A 54 -7.52 -12.08 -4.08
N LYS A 55 -7.54 -12.96 -5.10
CA LYS A 55 -8.73 -13.21 -5.93
C LYS A 55 -9.87 -13.88 -5.16
N ALA A 56 -9.55 -14.84 -4.29
CA ALA A 56 -10.55 -15.51 -3.47
C ALA A 56 -11.18 -14.56 -2.45
N ASP A 57 -10.35 -13.74 -1.79
CA ASP A 57 -10.80 -12.74 -0.83
C ASP A 57 -11.68 -11.67 -1.52
N TYR A 58 -11.31 -11.24 -2.73
CA TYR A 58 -12.11 -10.33 -3.53
C TYR A 58 -13.49 -10.92 -3.84
N LYS A 59 -13.55 -12.19 -4.26
CA LYS A 59 -14.85 -12.83 -4.55
C LYS A 59 -15.76 -12.83 -3.33
N VAL A 60 -15.23 -13.18 -2.16
CA VAL A 60 -15.99 -13.16 -0.90
C VAL A 60 -16.48 -11.76 -0.55
N SER A 61 -15.67 -10.74 -0.84
CA SER A 61 -16.06 -9.34 -0.60
C SER A 61 -17.14 -8.89 -1.58
N LYS A 62 -16.99 -9.21 -2.87
CA LYS A 62 -17.99 -8.89 -3.90
C LYS A 62 -19.34 -9.55 -3.60
N ASP A 63 -19.36 -10.85 -3.23
CA ASP A 63 -20.61 -11.56 -2.87
C ASP A 63 -21.35 -10.87 -1.70
N LYS A 64 -20.67 -10.08 -0.87
CA LYS A 64 -21.32 -9.28 0.18
C LYS A 64 -21.87 -7.96 -0.37
N CYS A 65 -21.21 -7.36 -1.36
CA CYS A 65 -21.67 -6.14 -2.01
C CYS A 65 -22.93 -6.39 -2.81
N ASP A 66 -23.09 -7.57 -3.44
CA ASP A 66 -24.28 -7.98 -4.19
C ASP A 66 -25.58 -7.94 -3.37
N ALA A 67 -25.50 -7.81 -2.05
CA ALA A 67 -26.66 -7.60 -1.17
C ALA A 67 -27.06 -6.11 -1.03
N MET A 68 -26.29 -5.20 -1.61
CA MET A 68 -26.54 -3.76 -1.63
C MET A 68 -27.23 -3.36 -2.95
N SER A 69 -27.38 -2.06 -3.20
CA SER A 69 -27.92 -1.53 -4.46
C SER A 69 -27.47 -0.11 -4.73
N GLY A 70 -27.33 0.26 -6.03
CA GLY A 70 -26.94 1.59 -6.48
C GLY A 70 -25.55 1.96 -6.00
N HIS A 71 -25.26 3.25 -5.83
CA HIS A 71 -23.90 3.71 -5.43
C HIS A 71 -23.31 3.00 -4.20
N ALA A 72 -24.13 2.49 -3.28
CA ALA A 72 -23.63 1.74 -2.15
C ALA A 72 -23.04 0.38 -2.55
N GLU A 73 -23.64 -0.28 -3.54
CA GLU A 73 -23.13 -1.51 -4.14
C GLU A 73 -21.83 -1.21 -4.90
N ASP A 74 -21.85 -0.21 -5.77
CA ASP A 74 -20.72 0.15 -6.63
C ASP A 74 -19.50 0.59 -5.80
N ILE A 75 -19.68 1.44 -4.79
CA ILE A 75 -18.63 1.82 -3.83
C ILE A 75 -18.07 0.59 -3.09
N CYS A 76 -18.94 -0.32 -2.65
CA CYS A 76 -18.51 -1.54 -1.97
C CYS A 76 -17.67 -2.43 -2.89
N GLU A 77 -18.07 -2.60 -4.15
CA GLU A 77 -17.31 -3.37 -5.14
C GLU A 77 -15.94 -2.73 -5.43
N ASP A 78 -15.88 -1.41 -5.56
CA ASP A 78 -14.63 -0.69 -5.82
C ASP A 78 -13.69 -0.71 -4.60
N GLU A 79 -14.24 -0.67 -3.39
CA GLU A 79 -13.46 -0.92 -2.17
C GLU A 79 -12.86 -2.34 -2.18
N ALA A 80 -13.63 -3.35 -2.59
CA ALA A 80 -13.13 -4.71 -2.71
C ALA A 80 -12.07 -4.86 -3.81
N LYS A 81 -12.23 -4.19 -4.96
CA LYS A 81 -11.21 -4.12 -6.04
C LYS A 81 -9.92 -3.49 -5.52
N LEU A 82 -10.02 -2.38 -4.80
CA LEU A 82 -8.86 -1.69 -4.22
C LEU A 82 -8.10 -2.57 -3.22
N VAL A 83 -8.82 -3.26 -2.33
CA VAL A 83 -8.20 -4.21 -1.38
C VAL A 83 -7.47 -5.32 -2.13
N ARG A 84 -8.06 -5.87 -3.19
CA ARG A 84 -7.42 -6.87 -4.05
C ARG A 84 -6.16 -6.30 -4.72
N ALA A 85 -6.25 -5.12 -5.34
CA ALA A 85 -5.11 -4.51 -6.02
C ALA A 85 -3.93 -4.26 -5.05
N LYS A 86 -4.20 -3.82 -3.83
CA LYS A 86 -3.19 -3.66 -2.77
C LYS A 86 -2.55 -5.00 -2.39
N ALA A 87 -3.33 -6.06 -2.22
CA ALA A 87 -2.81 -7.38 -1.91
C ALA A 87 -1.95 -7.95 -3.05
N GLU A 88 -2.33 -7.72 -4.31
CA GLU A 88 -1.56 -8.11 -5.50
C GLU A 88 -0.24 -7.31 -5.59
N HIS A 89 -0.26 -6.02 -5.27
CA HIS A 89 0.95 -5.19 -5.20
C HIS A 89 1.91 -5.67 -4.09
N ASP A 90 1.40 -5.98 -2.91
CA ASP A 90 2.20 -6.52 -1.80
C ASP A 90 2.81 -7.88 -2.17
N ALA A 91 2.06 -8.72 -2.89
CA ALA A 91 2.57 -9.99 -3.41
C ALA A 91 3.71 -9.78 -4.41
N ALA A 92 3.60 -8.79 -5.31
CA ALA A 92 4.66 -8.43 -6.25
C ALA A 92 5.89 -7.93 -5.50
N MET A 93 5.74 -7.02 -4.56
CA MET A 93 6.82 -6.49 -3.72
C MET A 93 7.57 -7.58 -2.98
N LYS A 94 6.87 -8.58 -2.46
CA LYS A 94 7.43 -9.61 -1.59
C LYS A 94 8.01 -10.79 -2.35
N PHE A 95 7.39 -11.21 -3.43
CA PHE A 95 7.68 -12.49 -4.07
C PHE A 95 8.12 -12.38 -5.53
N ASP A 96 7.89 -11.24 -6.18
CA ASP A 96 8.28 -10.97 -7.57
C ASP A 96 8.73 -9.51 -7.72
N ASN A 97 9.75 -9.15 -6.95
CA ASN A 97 10.27 -7.79 -6.82
C ASN A 97 11.10 -7.39 -8.07
N THR A 98 10.55 -7.59 -9.25
CA THR A 98 11.09 -7.00 -10.49
C THR A 98 10.47 -5.61 -10.68
N GLY A 99 11.30 -4.64 -11.12
CA GLY A 99 10.83 -3.25 -11.28
C GLY A 99 9.55 -3.15 -12.12
N ASN A 100 9.49 -3.90 -13.23
CA ASN A 100 8.31 -3.90 -14.10
C ASN A 100 7.06 -4.46 -13.42
N ASN A 101 7.17 -5.56 -12.66
CA ASN A 101 6.01 -6.18 -12.02
C ASN A 101 5.51 -5.33 -10.85
N VAL A 102 6.42 -4.76 -10.05
CA VAL A 102 6.06 -3.84 -8.97
C VAL A 102 5.42 -2.57 -9.52
N MET A 103 5.99 -1.97 -10.57
CA MET A 103 5.45 -0.78 -11.21
C MET A 103 4.05 -1.04 -11.80
N LYS A 104 3.86 -2.18 -12.46
CA LYS A 104 2.56 -2.60 -13.00
C LYS A 104 1.53 -2.79 -11.89
N ALA A 105 1.88 -3.54 -10.84
CA ALA A 105 0.99 -3.78 -9.71
C ALA A 105 0.61 -2.48 -8.97
N ARG A 106 1.55 -1.54 -8.83
CA ARG A 106 1.27 -0.20 -8.30
C ARG A 106 0.34 0.59 -9.22
N GLY A 107 0.49 0.47 -10.54
CA GLY A 107 -0.42 1.06 -11.51
C GLY A 107 -1.86 0.59 -11.28
N ASN A 108 -2.06 -0.71 -11.05
CA ASN A 108 -3.39 -1.26 -10.74
C ASN A 108 -3.98 -0.70 -9.44
N VAL A 109 -3.15 -0.43 -8.42
CA VAL A 109 -3.62 0.23 -7.18
C VAL A 109 -4.08 1.65 -7.47
N ILE A 110 -3.30 2.42 -8.26
CA ILE A 110 -3.64 3.81 -8.63
C ILE A 110 -4.96 3.85 -9.39
N ASP A 111 -5.19 2.89 -10.29
CA ASP A 111 -6.41 2.81 -11.08
C ASP A 111 -7.61 2.45 -10.19
N ALA A 112 -7.48 1.48 -9.29
CA ALA A 112 -8.53 1.12 -8.35
C ALA A 112 -8.84 2.23 -7.33
N GLU A 113 -7.85 3.02 -6.91
CA GLU A 113 -8.06 4.21 -6.07
C GLU A 113 -8.84 5.29 -6.82
N TYR A 114 -8.60 5.42 -8.11
CA TYR A 114 -9.32 6.37 -8.96
C TYR A 114 -10.77 5.92 -9.20
N GLU A 115 -11.02 4.65 -9.57
CA GLU A 115 -12.37 4.08 -9.74
C GLU A 115 -13.21 4.30 -8.48
N LEU A 116 -12.68 3.98 -7.31
CA LEU A 116 -13.37 4.20 -6.04
C LEU A 116 -13.63 5.70 -5.78
N ALA A 117 -12.72 6.58 -6.18
CA ALA A 117 -12.91 8.02 -6.01
C ALA A 117 -13.99 8.56 -6.96
N GLU A 118 -14.03 8.09 -8.21
CA GLU A 118 -15.07 8.43 -9.18
C GLU A 118 -16.44 8.03 -8.66
N GLU A 119 -16.63 6.76 -8.23
CA GLU A 119 -17.92 6.28 -7.73
C GLU A 119 -18.40 7.07 -6.50
N LYS A 120 -17.47 7.49 -5.62
CA LYS A 120 -17.80 8.39 -4.51
C LYS A 120 -18.20 9.79 -4.97
N CYS A 121 -17.68 10.26 -6.10
CA CYS A 121 -18.06 11.54 -6.70
C CYS A 121 -19.45 11.45 -7.34
N ASP A 122 -19.75 10.35 -8.05
CA ASP A 122 -21.04 10.10 -8.71
C ASP A 122 -22.21 10.04 -7.70
N ALA A 123 -21.92 9.71 -6.45
CA ALA A 123 -22.90 9.82 -5.37
C ALA A 123 -23.24 11.27 -4.96
N MET A 124 -22.48 12.25 -5.47
CA MET A 124 -22.73 13.69 -5.26
C MET A 124 -23.64 14.25 -6.36
N LYS A 125 -23.83 15.58 -6.43
CA LYS A 125 -24.63 16.24 -7.46
C LYS A 125 -24.10 17.61 -7.81
N GLY A 126 -24.14 17.95 -9.11
CA GLY A 126 -23.83 19.26 -9.66
C GLY A 126 -22.37 19.69 -9.40
N ASP A 127 -22.13 20.94 -9.12
CA ASP A 127 -20.78 21.51 -8.96
C ASP A 127 -19.88 20.76 -7.96
N ALA A 128 -20.46 20.02 -7.01
CA ALA A 128 -19.69 19.21 -6.05
C ALA A 128 -19.15 17.94 -6.70
N GLU A 129 -19.95 17.30 -7.54
CA GLU A 129 -19.57 16.15 -8.37
C GLU A 129 -18.44 16.52 -9.33
N ASP A 130 -18.62 17.58 -10.13
CA ASP A 130 -17.61 18.06 -11.10
C ASP A 130 -16.26 18.35 -10.44
N LYS A 131 -16.27 19.01 -9.27
CA LYS A 131 -15.04 19.31 -8.53
C LYS A 131 -14.38 18.06 -7.96
N CYS A 132 -15.16 17.11 -7.48
CA CYS A 132 -14.70 15.84 -6.96
C CYS A 132 -14.00 15.03 -8.07
N GLU A 133 -14.64 14.88 -9.23
CA GLU A 133 -14.07 14.17 -10.37
C GLU A 133 -12.77 14.81 -10.88
N MET A 134 -12.73 16.15 -11.01
CA MET A 134 -11.50 16.83 -11.38
C MET A 134 -10.36 16.57 -10.40
N GLN A 135 -10.65 16.54 -9.10
CA GLN A 135 -9.68 16.24 -8.05
C GLN A 135 -9.23 14.78 -8.13
N ALA A 136 -10.14 13.83 -8.29
CA ALA A 136 -9.84 12.41 -8.44
C ALA A 136 -8.91 12.17 -9.65
N LYS A 137 -9.23 12.74 -10.79
CA LYS A 137 -8.41 12.67 -12.01
C LYS A 137 -7.02 13.26 -11.82
N SER A 138 -6.93 14.45 -11.23
CA SER A 138 -5.63 15.11 -10.96
C SER A 138 -4.76 14.25 -10.03
N THR A 139 -5.36 13.66 -9.01
CA THR A 139 -4.66 12.77 -8.05
C THR A 139 -4.13 11.51 -8.75
N ARG A 140 -4.95 10.86 -9.58
CA ARG A 140 -4.53 9.70 -10.38
C ARG A 140 -3.38 10.04 -11.30
N ASP A 141 -3.49 11.15 -12.07
CA ASP A 141 -2.49 11.51 -13.06
C ASP A 141 -1.14 11.80 -12.38
N ALA A 142 -1.12 12.53 -11.28
CA ALA A 142 0.08 12.75 -10.48
C ALA A 142 0.68 11.44 -9.93
N ALA A 143 -0.17 10.51 -9.46
CA ALA A 143 0.29 9.21 -8.96
C ALA A 143 0.86 8.33 -10.08
N ARG A 144 0.27 8.34 -11.26
CA ARG A 144 0.77 7.62 -12.45
C ARG A 144 2.12 8.16 -12.91
N ASP A 145 2.31 9.47 -12.91
CA ASP A 145 3.58 10.08 -13.30
C ASP A 145 4.68 9.77 -12.27
N ALA A 146 4.36 9.83 -10.99
CA ALA A 146 5.28 9.41 -9.93
C ALA A 146 5.62 7.90 -9.99
N ASN A 147 4.73 7.06 -10.51
CA ASN A 147 4.97 5.63 -10.70
C ASN A 147 5.90 5.35 -11.88
N LYS A 148 5.84 6.13 -12.95
CA LYS A 148 6.73 6.01 -14.12
C LYS A 148 8.15 6.50 -13.84
N ALA A 149 8.31 7.42 -12.88
CA ALA A 149 9.60 8.03 -12.56
C ALA A 149 10.51 7.15 -11.69
N LYS A 150 10.07 5.98 -11.27
CA LYS A 150 10.81 5.01 -10.43
C LYS A 150 11.38 3.88 -11.25
#